data_df0cae76e1b21dc75f9540d83044aa2e
#
_entry.id   df0cae76e1b21dc75f9540d83044aa2e
#
_cell.length_a   1.000
_cell.length_b   1.000
_cell.length_c   1.000
_cell.angle_alpha   90.00
_cell.angle_beta   90.00
_cell.angle_gamma   90.00
#
_symmetry.space_group_name_H-M   'P 1'
#
loop_
_entity.id
_entity.type
_entity.pdbx_description
1 polymer ?
#
loop_
_entity_poly.entity_id
_entity_poly.type
_entity_poly.pdbx_seq_one_letter_code
_entity_poly.pdbx_strand_id
1 'polypeptide(L)'
;MGTLVLQAPNRHNIIMPSGLIPLFPLRVVVFPRTPLPLHIFEERYKEMVGGAIRDQSEFGIVLAHESGIGNAGCTVKVEKLLQMYPDGRMDILTRGQRRFDIVTVNDEKDYLQAEVSFFDDDDAAASPDLRAQAVLRYKELAALPVSQAFGEPDMFDRQLSFQLAQSLPDLDFLSSLLRARSEDARLKQLNHYLSEYIPRQRTIERMKSLAPTNGFGGKPAGL
;
A
#
# COMPACT_ATOMS: atom_id res chain seq x y z
N MET A 1 32.55 43.45 -3.20
CA MET A 1 31.40 42.99 -2.41
C MET A 1 30.84 41.77 -3.10
N GLY A 2 31.27 40.58 -2.71
CA GLY A 2 30.81 39.31 -3.29
C GLY A 2 29.64 38.78 -2.47
N THR A 3 28.49 38.60 -3.11
CA THR A 3 27.32 38.03 -2.49
C THR A 3 27.49 36.50 -2.44
N LEU A 4 27.64 35.97 -1.22
CA LEU A 4 27.69 34.54 -0.95
C LEU A 4 26.28 34.00 -1.11
N VAL A 5 26.02 33.25 -2.20
CA VAL A 5 24.78 32.48 -2.36
C VAL A 5 24.96 31.23 -1.53
N LEU A 6 24.26 31.16 -0.38
CA LEU A 6 24.13 29.96 0.43
C LEU A 6 23.24 28.99 -0.35
N GLN A 7 23.84 27.96 -0.94
CA GLN A 7 23.10 26.80 -1.47
C GLN A 7 22.43 26.10 -0.31
N ALA A 8 21.09 25.93 -0.40
CA ALA A 8 20.31 25.14 0.53
C ALA A 8 20.78 23.66 0.46
N PRO A 9 20.88 22.97 1.61
CA PRO A 9 21.32 21.57 1.62
C PRO A 9 20.29 20.69 0.89
N ASN A 10 20.83 19.86 0.04
CA ASN A 10 20.12 18.83 -0.73
C ASN A 10 19.33 17.92 0.23
N ARG A 11 18.00 17.98 0.21
CA ARG A 11 17.09 17.25 1.12
C ARG A 11 16.97 15.75 0.81
N HIS A 12 17.86 15.17 -0.01
CA HIS A 12 17.68 13.85 -0.60
C HIS A 12 18.31 12.70 0.18
N ASN A 13 18.85 12.92 1.39
CA ASN A 13 19.35 11.78 2.20
C ASN A 13 19.34 12.16 3.68
N ILE A 14 18.21 12.11 4.35
CA ILE A 14 18.17 12.13 5.81
C ILE A 14 18.53 10.71 6.27
N ILE A 15 19.81 10.45 6.44
CA ILE A 15 20.30 9.32 7.22
C ILE A 15 19.89 9.60 8.65
N MET A 16 18.80 8.95 9.10
CA MET A 16 18.44 8.94 10.51
C MET A 16 19.47 8.11 11.27
N PRO A 17 19.79 8.46 12.54
CA PRO A 17 20.80 7.75 13.31
C PRO A 17 20.42 6.26 13.43
N SER A 18 21.39 5.41 13.25
CA SER A 18 21.43 3.96 13.30
C SER A 18 20.42 3.31 14.27
N GLY A 19 19.24 3.02 13.78
CA GLY A 19 18.26 2.22 14.51
C GLY A 19 17.56 1.29 13.55
N LEU A 20 17.58 -0.01 13.88
CA LEU A 20 16.77 -1.00 13.19
C LEU A 20 15.29 -0.67 13.41
N ILE A 21 14.49 -0.62 12.33
CA ILE A 21 13.04 -0.52 12.45
C ILE A 21 12.42 -1.91 12.52
N PRO A 22 11.41 -2.14 13.38
CA PRO A 22 10.65 -3.39 13.37
C PRO A 22 9.93 -3.56 12.03
N LEU A 23 9.89 -4.79 11.50
CA LEU A 23 9.17 -5.13 10.28
C LEU A 23 7.98 -6.05 10.56
N PHE A 24 6.88 -5.75 9.91
CA PHE A 24 5.68 -6.59 9.89
C PHE A 24 5.39 -7.06 8.46
N PRO A 25 5.82 -8.28 8.09
CA PRO A 25 5.51 -8.86 6.80
C PRO A 25 4.04 -9.20 6.68
N LEU A 26 3.36 -8.65 5.69
CA LEU A 26 1.94 -8.88 5.41
C LEU A 26 1.72 -9.04 3.90
N ARG A 27 0.65 -9.74 3.50
CA ARG A 27 0.22 -9.81 2.10
C ARG A 27 -0.60 -8.56 1.71
N VAL A 28 -0.01 -7.40 1.94
CA VAL A 28 -0.60 -6.09 1.62
C VAL A 28 0.51 -5.10 1.27
N VAL A 29 0.21 -4.16 0.40
CA VAL A 29 1.06 -2.98 0.14
C VAL A 29 0.37 -1.76 0.74
N VAL A 30 1.10 -1.03 1.57
CA VAL A 30 0.64 0.20 2.22
C VAL A 30 1.30 1.39 1.55
N PHE A 31 0.52 2.38 1.18
CA PHE A 31 1.01 3.65 0.67
C PHE A 31 1.05 4.72 1.76
N PRO A 32 1.86 5.77 1.60
CA PRO A 32 1.81 6.94 2.49
C PRO A 32 0.39 7.48 2.65
N ARG A 33 0.05 7.91 3.86
CA ARG A 33 -1.26 8.46 4.26
C ARG A 33 -2.45 7.50 4.16
N THR A 34 -2.24 6.26 3.72
CA THR A 34 -3.30 5.24 3.64
C THR A 34 -3.60 4.66 5.03
N PRO A 35 -4.86 4.61 5.46
CA PRO A 35 -5.23 3.91 6.68
C PRO A 35 -5.13 2.39 6.48
N LEU A 36 -4.64 1.69 7.51
CA LEU A 36 -4.57 0.23 7.56
C LEU A 36 -5.08 -0.26 8.91
N PRO A 37 -6.27 -0.87 8.99
CA PRO A 37 -6.70 -1.58 10.19
C PRO A 37 -5.96 -2.91 10.31
N LEU A 38 -5.51 -3.25 11.52
CA LEU A 38 -4.80 -4.48 11.82
C LEU A 38 -5.40 -5.17 13.03
N HIS A 39 -5.53 -6.49 12.97
CA HIS A 39 -5.80 -7.37 14.10
C HIS A 39 -4.50 -8.05 14.52
N ILE A 40 -4.01 -7.74 15.72
CA ILE A 40 -2.73 -8.24 16.24
C ILE A 40 -3.01 -9.37 17.23
N PHE A 41 -2.58 -10.59 16.89
CA PHE A 41 -2.85 -11.79 17.70
C PHE A 41 -1.62 -12.64 18.01
N GLU A 42 -0.55 -12.58 17.19
CA GLU A 42 0.70 -13.31 17.44
C GLU A 42 1.52 -12.60 18.54
N GLU A 43 2.11 -13.37 19.48
CA GLU A 43 2.85 -12.82 20.61
C GLU A 43 3.97 -11.87 20.20
N ARG A 44 4.78 -12.26 19.20
CA ARG A 44 5.86 -11.44 18.67
C ARG A 44 5.38 -10.07 18.15
N TYR A 45 4.21 -10.01 17.54
CA TYR A 45 3.66 -8.74 17.05
C TYR A 45 2.90 -7.97 18.13
N LYS A 46 2.38 -8.62 19.17
CA LYS A 46 1.88 -7.93 20.38
C LYS A 46 3.01 -7.17 21.07
N GLU A 47 4.19 -7.80 21.22
CA GLU A 47 5.38 -7.14 21.77
C GLU A 47 5.79 -5.93 20.92
N MET A 48 5.97 -6.16 19.61
CA MET A 48 6.41 -5.15 18.67
C MET A 48 5.46 -3.93 18.63
N VAL A 49 4.17 -4.17 18.45
CA VAL A 49 3.14 -3.10 18.35
C VAL A 49 2.93 -2.43 19.71
N GLY A 50 2.94 -3.21 20.81
CA GLY A 50 2.89 -2.66 22.16
C GLY A 50 4.06 -1.71 22.44
N GLY A 51 5.27 -2.04 21.98
CA GLY A 51 6.42 -1.14 22.00
C GLY A 51 6.17 0.11 21.17
N ALA A 52 5.74 -0.05 19.93
CA ALA A 52 5.47 1.09 19.03
C ALA A 52 4.41 2.07 19.59
N ILE A 53 3.37 1.55 20.26
CA ILE A 53 2.36 2.39 20.94
C ILE A 53 2.97 3.17 22.10
N ARG A 54 3.75 2.51 22.98
CA ARG A 54 4.37 3.17 24.15
C ARG A 54 5.35 4.27 23.74
N ASP A 55 6.18 3.96 22.73
CA ASP A 55 7.28 4.83 22.32
C ASP A 55 6.85 5.82 21.23
N GLN A 56 5.58 5.77 20.81
CA GLN A 56 5.04 6.59 19.70
C GLN A 56 5.86 6.45 18.41
N SER A 57 6.49 5.29 18.21
CA SER A 57 7.37 4.99 17.08
C SER A 57 6.63 4.36 15.91
N GLU A 58 7.31 4.32 14.76
CA GLU A 58 6.84 3.68 13.54
C GLU A 58 7.38 2.24 13.44
N PHE A 59 6.66 1.38 12.70
CA PHE A 59 7.17 0.08 12.25
C PHE A 59 6.89 -0.08 10.75
N GLY A 60 7.68 -0.90 10.06
CA GLY A 60 7.58 -1.08 8.61
C GLY A 60 6.62 -2.19 8.22
N ILE A 61 5.72 -1.92 7.28
CA ILE A 61 4.95 -2.94 6.57
C ILE A 61 5.69 -3.26 5.28
N VAL A 62 5.97 -4.55 5.06
CA VAL A 62 6.62 -5.07 3.87
C VAL A 62 5.77 -6.18 3.26
N LEU A 63 5.75 -6.26 1.92
CA LEU A 63 5.00 -7.31 1.23
C LEU A 63 5.62 -8.68 1.51
N ALA A 64 4.83 -9.60 2.07
CA ALA A 64 5.22 -11.00 2.26
C ALA A 64 4.95 -11.81 0.98
N HIS A 65 5.96 -12.54 0.51
CA HIS A 65 5.90 -13.51 -0.57
C HIS A 65 6.12 -14.93 -0.02
N GLU A 66 5.85 -15.94 -0.83
CA GLU A 66 6.15 -17.33 -0.46
C GLU A 66 7.67 -17.56 -0.28
N SER A 67 8.49 -16.80 -1.02
CA SER A 67 9.96 -16.88 -0.98
C SER A 67 10.63 -15.91 -0.02
N GLY A 68 9.89 -15.12 0.76
CA GLY A 68 10.44 -14.13 1.69
C GLY A 68 9.67 -12.83 1.73
N ILE A 69 10.38 -11.71 1.85
CA ILE A 69 9.80 -10.36 1.92
C ILE A 69 10.26 -9.48 0.76
N GLY A 70 9.42 -8.53 0.38
CA GLY A 70 9.79 -7.48 -0.57
C GLY A 70 10.92 -6.60 -0.02
N ASN A 71 11.71 -6.04 -0.92
CA ASN A 71 12.87 -5.20 -0.58
C ASN A 71 12.52 -3.73 -0.32
N ALA A 72 11.25 -3.36 -0.37
CA ALA A 72 10.76 -2.03 -0.06
C ALA A 72 9.46 -2.12 0.75
N GLY A 73 9.16 -1.08 1.52
CA GLY A 73 7.99 -0.99 2.35
C GLY A 73 7.54 0.43 2.62
N CYS A 74 6.53 0.54 3.46
CA CYS A 74 6.07 1.80 4.03
C CYS A 74 6.00 1.67 5.55
N THR A 75 6.55 2.63 6.28
CA THR A 75 6.33 2.68 7.72
C THR A 75 4.90 3.08 8.01
N VAL A 76 4.40 2.58 9.13
CA VAL A 76 3.09 2.97 9.66
C VAL A 76 3.22 3.44 11.10
N LYS A 77 2.33 4.36 11.48
CA LYS A 77 2.16 4.79 12.87
C LYS A 77 0.78 4.36 13.37
N VAL A 78 0.70 3.91 14.60
CA VAL A 78 -0.60 3.61 15.25
C VAL A 78 -1.29 4.94 15.54
N GLU A 79 -2.45 5.16 14.89
CA GLU A 79 -3.28 6.33 15.14
C GLU A 79 -4.27 6.09 16.27
N LYS A 80 -4.80 4.87 16.34
CA LYS A 80 -5.85 4.54 17.31
C LYS A 80 -5.78 3.07 17.71
N LEU A 81 -5.85 2.80 19.02
CA LEU A 81 -6.19 1.51 19.57
C LEU A 81 -7.72 1.41 19.57
N LEU A 82 -8.27 0.53 18.74
CA LEU A 82 -9.71 0.34 18.58
C LEU A 82 -10.27 -0.57 19.67
N GLN A 83 -9.55 -1.68 19.96
CA GLN A 83 -9.93 -2.69 20.93
C GLN A 83 -8.69 -3.32 21.56
N MET A 84 -8.71 -3.52 22.87
CA MET A 84 -7.76 -4.35 23.61
C MET A 84 -8.51 -5.54 24.20
N TYR A 85 -8.05 -6.75 23.93
CA TYR A 85 -8.67 -7.98 24.45
C TYR A 85 -7.95 -8.45 25.73
N PRO A 86 -8.64 -9.22 26.61
CA PRO A 86 -8.02 -9.70 27.85
C PRO A 86 -6.80 -10.60 27.65
N ASP A 87 -6.69 -11.27 26.51
CA ASP A 87 -5.56 -12.13 26.13
C ASP A 87 -4.42 -11.37 25.42
N GLY A 88 -4.47 -10.04 25.41
CA GLY A 88 -3.47 -9.18 24.82
C GLY A 88 -3.58 -8.98 23.30
N ARG A 89 -4.54 -9.63 22.63
CA ARG A 89 -4.86 -9.27 21.23
C ARG A 89 -5.34 -7.82 21.15
N MET A 90 -5.11 -7.19 20.02
CA MET A 90 -5.53 -5.81 19.82
C MET A 90 -5.97 -5.53 18.39
N ASP A 91 -7.00 -4.71 18.26
CA ASP A 91 -7.41 -4.09 16.99
C ASP A 91 -6.91 -2.65 16.97
N ILE A 92 -6.15 -2.33 15.96
CA ILE A 92 -5.54 -0.99 15.81
C ILE A 92 -5.86 -0.40 14.45
N LEU A 93 -5.91 0.92 14.39
CA LEU A 93 -5.87 1.66 13.13
C LEU A 93 -4.49 2.28 13.00
N THR A 94 -3.82 1.95 11.90
CA THR A 94 -2.53 2.55 11.54
C THR A 94 -2.67 3.43 10.30
N ARG A 95 -1.67 4.28 10.06
CA ARG A 95 -1.57 5.09 8.84
C ARG A 95 -0.17 5.02 8.27
N GLY A 96 -0.07 4.81 6.95
CA GLY A 96 1.19 4.87 6.20
C GLY A 96 1.89 6.21 6.33
N GLN A 97 3.20 6.17 6.56
CA GLN A 97 4.04 7.35 6.76
C GLN A 97 5.05 7.50 5.65
N ARG A 98 6.17 6.81 5.71
CA ARG A 98 7.33 7.00 4.85
C ARG A 98 7.69 5.73 4.11
N ARG A 99 8.07 5.85 2.85
CA ARG A 99 8.56 4.75 2.04
C ARG A 99 10.03 4.50 2.34
N PHE A 100 10.44 3.25 2.25
CA PHE A 100 11.83 2.85 2.46
C PHE A 100 12.22 1.67 1.58
N ASP A 101 13.52 1.60 1.27
CA ASP A 101 14.19 0.39 0.79
C ASP A 101 14.89 -0.30 1.94
N ILE A 102 14.84 -1.64 1.99
CA ILE A 102 15.59 -2.44 2.97
C ILE A 102 17.05 -2.48 2.57
N VAL A 103 17.94 -2.16 3.52
CA VAL A 103 19.40 -2.24 3.35
C VAL A 103 19.90 -3.59 3.89
N THR A 104 19.57 -3.90 5.14
CA THR A 104 19.90 -5.17 5.79
C THR A 104 18.74 -5.64 6.65
N VAL A 105 18.58 -6.95 6.80
CA VAL A 105 17.57 -7.56 7.69
C VAL A 105 18.29 -8.16 8.88
N ASN A 106 17.72 -7.99 10.07
CA ASN A 106 18.12 -8.58 11.32
C ASN A 106 16.98 -9.43 11.88
N ASP A 107 17.27 -10.68 12.30
CA ASP A 107 16.33 -11.66 12.81
C ASP A 107 16.68 -12.13 14.25
N GLU A 108 17.42 -11.32 15.00
CA GLU A 108 17.79 -11.61 16.40
C GLU A 108 16.59 -11.61 17.37
N LYS A 109 15.50 -10.90 16.99
CA LYS A 109 14.24 -10.92 17.74
C LYS A 109 13.24 -11.91 17.12
N ASP A 110 12.18 -12.19 17.86
CA ASP A 110 11.06 -13.03 17.37
C ASP A 110 10.32 -12.40 16.18
N TYR A 111 10.55 -11.11 15.89
CA TYR A 111 10.10 -10.39 14.72
C TYR A 111 11.27 -9.77 13.96
N LEU A 112 11.14 -9.66 12.65
CA LEU A 112 12.16 -9.08 11.80
C LEU A 112 12.39 -7.60 12.14
N GLN A 113 13.64 -7.17 12.02
CA GLN A 113 14.05 -5.76 12.04
C GLN A 113 14.90 -5.47 10.81
N ALA A 114 14.98 -4.22 10.39
CA ALA A 114 15.83 -3.85 9.27
C ALA A 114 16.48 -2.48 9.46
N GLU A 115 17.68 -2.37 8.93
CA GLU A 115 18.24 -1.09 8.52
C GLU A 115 17.60 -0.69 7.20
N VAL A 116 17.13 0.55 7.08
CA VAL A 116 16.37 1.02 5.91
C VAL A 116 16.88 2.36 5.42
N SER A 117 16.73 2.59 4.11
CA SER A 117 16.95 3.88 3.47
C SER A 117 15.60 4.49 3.08
N PHE A 118 15.23 5.59 3.72
CA PHE A 118 14.02 6.32 3.37
C PHE A 118 14.19 7.09 2.07
N PHE A 119 13.09 7.18 1.31
CA PHE A 119 13.05 7.95 0.08
C PHE A 119 11.71 8.64 -0.14
N ASP A 120 11.75 9.78 -0.81
CA ASP A 120 10.59 10.57 -1.23
C ASP A 120 10.45 10.56 -2.76
N ASP A 121 9.42 11.24 -3.25
CA ASP A 121 9.26 11.49 -4.68
C ASP A 121 10.22 12.57 -5.16
N ASP A 122 10.59 12.47 -6.44
CA ASP A 122 11.20 13.56 -7.18
C ASP A 122 10.24 14.76 -7.22
N ASP A 123 10.79 15.98 -7.24
CA ASP A 123 9.98 17.21 -7.20
C ASP A 123 9.14 17.47 -8.47
N ALA A 124 9.33 16.69 -9.52
CA ALA A 124 8.62 16.85 -10.79
C ALA A 124 7.13 16.50 -10.66
N ALA A 125 6.26 17.47 -10.94
CA ALA A 125 4.84 17.26 -10.96
C ALA A 125 4.43 16.53 -12.25
N ALA A 126 3.49 15.58 -12.14
CA ALA A 126 2.89 14.93 -13.29
C ALA A 126 2.01 15.91 -14.10
N SER A 127 1.96 15.71 -15.43
CA SER A 127 1.19 16.58 -16.32
C SER A 127 -0.31 16.53 -15.99
N PRO A 128 -1.04 17.64 -16.15
CA PRO A 128 -2.49 17.69 -15.92
C PRO A 128 -3.25 16.66 -16.77
N ASP A 129 -2.85 16.46 -18.01
CA ASP A 129 -3.49 15.50 -18.93
C ASP A 129 -3.34 14.06 -18.44
N LEU A 130 -2.15 13.70 -17.96
CA LEU A 130 -1.88 12.36 -17.42
C LEU A 130 -2.70 12.08 -16.16
N ARG A 131 -2.86 13.09 -15.30
CA ARG A 131 -3.70 13.02 -14.11
C ARG A 131 -5.17 12.85 -14.48
N ALA A 132 -5.66 13.63 -15.42
CA ALA A 132 -7.04 13.55 -15.90
C ALA A 132 -7.35 12.17 -16.52
N GLN A 133 -6.44 11.62 -17.33
CA GLN A 133 -6.58 10.27 -17.88
C GLN A 133 -6.65 9.20 -16.78
N ALA A 134 -5.78 9.28 -15.79
CA ALA A 134 -5.77 8.31 -14.68
C ALA A 134 -7.08 8.34 -13.90
N VAL A 135 -7.62 9.51 -13.61
CA VAL A 135 -8.91 9.64 -12.92
C VAL A 135 -10.07 9.15 -13.78
N LEU A 136 -10.05 9.40 -15.08
CA LEU A 136 -11.08 8.87 -15.99
C LEU A 136 -11.09 7.34 -15.95
N ARG A 137 -9.94 6.69 -16.06
CA ARG A 137 -9.81 5.23 -15.95
C ARG A 137 -10.20 4.70 -14.57
N TYR A 138 -9.85 5.40 -13.50
CA TYR A 138 -10.31 5.04 -12.17
C TYR A 138 -11.85 5.09 -12.06
N LYS A 139 -12.51 6.10 -12.62
CA LYS A 139 -13.98 6.16 -12.68
C LYS A 139 -14.57 5.00 -13.49
N GLU A 140 -13.94 4.61 -14.60
CA GLU A 140 -14.34 3.41 -15.34
C GLU A 140 -14.18 2.13 -14.52
N LEU A 141 -13.09 2.00 -13.76
CA LEU A 141 -12.86 0.90 -12.82
C LEU A 141 -13.93 0.89 -11.73
N ALA A 142 -14.18 2.05 -11.09
CA ALA A 142 -15.16 2.20 -10.02
C ALA A 142 -16.59 1.83 -10.44
N ALA A 143 -16.92 1.96 -11.72
CA ALA A 143 -18.20 1.55 -12.27
C ALA A 143 -18.34 0.02 -12.45
N LEU A 144 -17.29 -0.76 -12.27
CA LEU A 144 -17.37 -2.22 -12.37
C LEU A 144 -17.92 -2.84 -11.07
N PRO A 145 -18.76 -3.89 -11.15
CA PRO A 145 -19.33 -4.56 -9.98
C PRO A 145 -18.28 -5.14 -9.01
N VAL A 146 -17.11 -5.49 -9.53
CA VAL A 146 -15.99 -6.07 -8.75
C VAL A 146 -15.13 -5.02 -8.04
N SER A 147 -15.40 -3.74 -8.29
CA SER A 147 -14.59 -2.65 -7.77
C SER A 147 -14.85 -2.41 -6.28
N GLN A 148 -13.76 -2.28 -5.52
CA GLN A 148 -13.76 -1.77 -4.15
C GLN A 148 -13.25 -0.31 -4.14
N ALA A 149 -13.63 0.49 -5.12
CA ALA A 149 -13.19 1.87 -5.23
C ALA A 149 -13.58 2.69 -3.98
N PHE A 150 -12.61 3.43 -3.45
CA PHE A 150 -12.75 4.22 -2.23
C PHE A 150 -12.98 5.70 -2.58
N GLY A 151 -14.23 6.12 -2.63
CA GLY A 151 -14.60 7.54 -2.73
C GLY A 151 -14.10 8.28 -3.98
N GLU A 152 -14.27 9.59 -3.98
CA GLU A 152 -13.75 10.47 -5.03
C GLU A 152 -12.28 10.81 -4.75
N PRO A 153 -11.36 10.60 -5.72
CA PRO A 153 -9.96 10.93 -5.54
C PRO A 153 -9.73 12.45 -5.56
N ASP A 154 -8.81 12.94 -4.73
CA ASP A 154 -8.37 14.32 -4.78
C ASP A 154 -7.43 14.55 -5.98
N MET A 155 -7.95 15.20 -7.01
CA MET A 155 -7.21 15.53 -8.25
C MET A 155 -5.94 16.36 -8.01
N PHE A 156 -5.88 17.10 -6.92
CA PHE A 156 -4.76 18.00 -6.59
C PHE A 156 -3.72 17.34 -5.68
N ASP A 157 -4.00 16.12 -5.20
CA ASP A 157 -3.03 15.39 -4.38
C ASP A 157 -1.74 15.12 -5.17
N ARG A 158 -0.59 15.47 -4.58
CA ARG A 158 0.73 15.22 -5.18
C ARG A 158 1.02 13.74 -5.43
N GLN A 159 0.36 12.84 -4.71
CA GLN A 159 0.47 11.38 -4.79
C GLN A 159 -0.87 10.74 -5.19
N LEU A 160 -1.57 11.34 -6.16
CA LEU A 160 -2.85 10.86 -6.68
C LEU A 160 -2.78 9.37 -7.08
N SER A 161 -1.67 8.93 -7.69
CA SER A 161 -1.47 7.54 -8.10
C SER A 161 -1.72 6.54 -6.98
N PHE A 162 -1.31 6.83 -5.75
CA PHE A 162 -1.54 5.96 -4.60
C PHE A 162 -3.00 5.87 -4.21
N GLN A 163 -3.76 6.99 -4.29
CA GLN A 163 -5.20 6.95 -4.04
C GLN A 163 -5.92 6.07 -5.06
N LEU A 164 -5.57 6.22 -6.34
CA LEU A 164 -6.21 5.48 -7.44
C LEU A 164 -5.87 3.97 -7.40
N ALA A 165 -4.69 3.62 -6.89
CA ALA A 165 -4.20 2.24 -6.88
C ALA A 165 -4.73 1.40 -5.70
N GLN A 166 -5.25 2.00 -4.62
CA GLN A 166 -5.65 1.29 -3.40
C GLN A 166 -6.69 0.19 -3.63
N SER A 167 -7.51 0.31 -4.67
CA SER A 167 -8.56 -0.66 -5.00
C SER A 167 -8.09 -1.82 -5.90
N LEU A 168 -6.82 -1.84 -6.29
CA LEU A 168 -6.29 -2.87 -7.17
C LEU A 168 -5.81 -4.09 -6.39
N PRO A 169 -6.07 -5.31 -6.90
CA PRO A 169 -5.73 -6.55 -6.19
C PRO A 169 -4.30 -7.05 -6.45
N ASP A 170 -3.59 -6.49 -7.43
CA ASP A 170 -2.28 -6.96 -7.88
C ASP A 170 -1.17 -6.40 -6.98
N LEU A 171 -0.74 -7.21 -6.00
CA LEU A 171 0.24 -6.79 -5.00
C LEU A 171 1.63 -6.52 -5.60
N ASP A 172 2.03 -7.24 -6.65
CA ASP A 172 3.32 -7.02 -7.31
C ASP A 172 3.31 -5.69 -8.06
N PHE A 173 2.20 -5.38 -8.73
CA PHE A 173 2.00 -4.08 -9.35
C PHE A 173 2.01 -2.96 -8.30
N LEU A 174 1.26 -3.11 -7.19
CA LEU A 174 1.25 -2.13 -6.10
C LEU A 174 2.63 -1.92 -5.49
N SER A 175 3.40 -3.00 -5.30
CA SER A 175 4.79 -2.93 -4.82
C SER A 175 5.69 -2.16 -5.79
N SER A 176 5.50 -2.35 -7.10
CA SER A 176 6.23 -1.58 -8.12
C SER A 176 5.92 -0.08 -8.06
N LEU A 177 4.65 0.28 -7.86
CA LEU A 177 4.23 1.68 -7.67
C LEU A 177 4.82 2.27 -6.38
N LEU A 178 4.84 1.51 -5.28
CA LEU A 178 5.42 1.97 -4.01
C LEU A 178 6.88 2.39 -4.18
N ARG A 179 7.65 1.65 -4.97
CA ARG A 179 9.08 1.90 -5.22
C ARG A 179 9.35 3.02 -6.21
N ALA A 180 8.42 3.33 -7.10
CA ALA A 180 8.59 4.39 -8.09
C ALA A 180 8.67 5.75 -7.40
N ARG A 181 9.70 6.55 -7.76
CA ARG A 181 10.02 7.84 -7.13
C ARG A 181 9.45 9.05 -7.89
N SER A 182 8.63 8.83 -8.88
CA SER A 182 8.02 9.89 -9.69
C SER A 182 6.52 9.66 -9.82
N GLU A 183 5.73 10.67 -9.50
CA GLU A 183 4.27 10.64 -9.70
C GLU A 183 3.91 10.46 -11.17
N ASP A 184 4.65 11.09 -12.06
CA ASP A 184 4.47 10.95 -13.51
C ASP A 184 4.68 9.49 -13.96
N ALA A 185 5.75 8.85 -13.48
CA ALA A 185 6.03 7.45 -13.79
C ALA A 185 4.95 6.52 -13.24
N ARG A 186 4.47 6.73 -12.00
CA ARG A 186 3.40 5.95 -11.39
C ARG A 186 2.08 6.08 -12.15
N LEU A 187 1.70 7.29 -12.54
CA LEU A 187 0.48 7.52 -13.31
C LEU A 187 0.55 6.91 -14.72
N LYS A 188 1.72 6.92 -15.37
CA LYS A 188 1.93 6.20 -16.64
C LYS A 188 1.75 4.69 -16.48
N GLN A 189 2.39 4.10 -15.47
CA GLN A 189 2.24 2.67 -15.14
C GLN A 189 0.79 2.32 -14.83
N LEU A 190 0.12 3.14 -14.01
CA LEU A 190 -1.28 2.94 -13.64
C LEU A 190 -2.22 3.03 -14.85
N ASN A 191 -2.04 4.03 -15.71
CA ASN A 191 -2.82 4.17 -16.95
C ASN A 191 -2.64 2.96 -17.87
N HIS A 192 -1.41 2.47 -18.02
CA HIS A 192 -1.14 1.27 -18.80
C HIS A 192 -1.81 0.04 -18.19
N TYR A 193 -1.61 -0.21 -16.89
CA TYR A 193 -2.24 -1.32 -16.17
C TYR A 193 -3.76 -1.30 -16.31
N LEU A 194 -4.40 -0.16 -16.05
CA LEU A 194 -5.86 -0.03 -16.13
C LEU A 194 -6.39 -0.21 -17.56
N SER A 195 -5.61 0.16 -18.59
CA SER A 195 -6.00 -0.04 -19.99
C SER A 195 -6.15 -1.51 -20.38
N GLU A 196 -5.44 -2.41 -19.69
CA GLU A 196 -5.52 -3.86 -19.88
C GLU A 196 -6.48 -4.51 -18.88
N TYR A 197 -6.44 -4.06 -17.64
CA TYR A 197 -7.22 -4.63 -16.54
C TYR A 197 -8.73 -4.42 -16.71
N ILE A 198 -9.17 -3.21 -17.05
CA ILE A 198 -10.60 -2.88 -17.18
C ILE A 198 -11.31 -3.71 -18.27
N PRO A 199 -10.79 -3.83 -19.51
CA PRO A 199 -11.42 -4.68 -20.52
C PRO A 199 -11.47 -6.15 -20.11
N ARG A 200 -10.42 -6.66 -19.45
CA ARG A 200 -10.39 -8.04 -18.94
C ARG A 200 -11.50 -8.27 -17.91
N GLN A 201 -11.69 -7.35 -16.96
CA GLN A 201 -12.75 -7.46 -15.96
C GLN A 201 -14.14 -7.40 -16.59
N ARG A 202 -14.35 -6.50 -17.55
CA ARG A 202 -15.63 -6.44 -18.31
C ARG A 202 -15.94 -7.76 -19.03
N THR A 203 -14.93 -8.42 -19.59
CA THR A 203 -15.08 -9.72 -20.24
C THR A 203 -15.45 -10.81 -19.24
N ILE A 204 -14.78 -10.87 -18.09
CA ILE A 204 -15.07 -11.81 -17.01
C ILE A 204 -16.52 -11.64 -16.52
N GLU A 205 -16.95 -10.41 -16.25
CA GLU A 205 -18.31 -10.13 -15.80
C GLU A 205 -19.37 -10.53 -16.86
N ARG A 206 -19.10 -10.27 -18.13
CA ARG A 206 -19.96 -10.72 -19.23
C ARG A 206 -20.06 -12.25 -19.29
N MET A 207 -18.93 -12.95 -19.12
CA MET A 207 -18.92 -14.42 -19.08
C MET A 207 -19.71 -14.98 -17.89
N LYS A 208 -19.56 -14.37 -16.71
CA LYS A 208 -20.35 -14.75 -15.51
C LYS A 208 -21.85 -14.57 -15.73
N SER A 209 -22.27 -13.49 -16.39
CA SER A 209 -23.68 -13.21 -16.67
C SER A 209 -24.28 -14.16 -17.73
N LEU A 210 -23.45 -14.72 -18.61
CA LEU A 210 -23.85 -15.67 -19.64
C LEU A 210 -23.77 -17.14 -19.18
N ALA A 211 -23.06 -17.43 -18.07
CA ALA A 211 -23.02 -18.77 -17.51
C ALA A 211 -24.44 -19.18 -17.06
N PRO A 212 -25.03 -20.27 -17.62
CA PRO A 212 -26.34 -20.68 -17.20
C PRO A 212 -26.26 -21.02 -15.71
N THR A 213 -27.23 -20.54 -14.94
CA THR A 213 -27.53 -21.04 -13.59
C THR A 213 -27.95 -22.51 -13.75
N ASN A 214 -26.99 -23.41 -13.80
CA ASN A 214 -27.27 -24.85 -13.78
C ASN A 214 -27.83 -25.16 -12.41
N GLY A 215 -29.16 -24.91 -12.29
CA GLY A 215 -29.96 -25.41 -11.21
C GLY A 215 -29.99 -26.95 -11.31
N PHE A 216 -29.22 -27.60 -10.45
CA PHE A 216 -29.50 -28.99 -10.06
C PHE A 216 -30.82 -28.98 -9.29
N GLY A 217 -31.94 -28.92 -10.04
CA GLY A 217 -33.29 -29.06 -9.58
C GLY A 217 -33.94 -30.31 -10.19
N GLY A 218 -33.21 -31.43 -10.26
CA GLY A 218 -33.79 -32.74 -10.52
C GLY A 218 -34.51 -33.23 -9.27
N LYS A 219 -35.86 -33.05 -9.18
CA LYS A 219 -36.69 -33.83 -8.28
C LYS A 219 -36.51 -35.30 -8.66
N PRO A 220 -36.21 -36.22 -7.71
CA PRO A 220 -36.39 -37.63 -7.99
C PRO A 220 -37.87 -37.88 -8.21
N ALA A 221 -38.20 -38.43 -9.39
CA ALA A 221 -39.53 -38.98 -9.66
C ALA A 221 -39.79 -40.08 -8.66
N GLY A 222 -40.94 -40.00 -7.98
CA GLY A 222 -41.40 -41.01 -7.05
C GLY A 222 -41.75 -42.33 -7.74
N LEU A 223 -41.48 -43.37 -7.03
CA LEU A 223 -42.25 -44.65 -7.05
C LEU A 223 -42.63 -44.95 -5.61
#